data_147fcbce5fde08f4a6dd3e9e9efaa8f9
#
_entry.id   147fcbce5fde08f4a6dd3e9e9efaa8f9
#
_cell.length_a   1.000
_cell.length_b   1.000
_cell.length_c   1.000
_cell.angle_alpha   90.00
_cell.angle_beta   90.00
_cell.angle_gamma   90.00
#
_symmetry.space_group_name_H-M   'P 1'
#
loop_
_entity.id
_entity.type
_entity.pdbx_description
1 polymer ?
#
loop_
_entity_poly.entity_id
_entity_poly.type
_entity_poly.pdbx_seq_one_letter_code
_entity_poly.pdbx_strand_id
1 'polypeptide(L)'
;MFKIVSFLVVLFVTGVANAMPVVVDYIIDGDTFAGRVMLADDTKITVRVRIRNVDTPEIHGACESEIRDANRARARLEQLLPIGKTADLRQIKDDKYLGRIDALVFIDDRDIGQILIDEKLGRPYSGGRRDGWCK
;
A
#
# COMPACT_ATOMS: atom_id res chain seq x y z
N MET A 1 -15.11 49.41 33.77
CA MET A 1 -13.98 48.96 32.94
C MET A 1 -14.23 47.52 32.58
N PHE A 2 -14.68 47.26 31.34
CA PHE A 2 -14.87 45.88 30.85
C PHE A 2 -13.57 45.42 30.18
N LYS A 3 -12.93 44.37 30.71
CA LYS A 3 -11.83 43.74 30.04
C LYS A 3 -12.37 42.78 28.96
N ILE A 4 -12.16 43.16 27.71
CA ILE A 4 -12.45 42.26 26.57
C ILE A 4 -11.35 41.20 26.56
N VAL A 5 -11.70 39.97 26.94
CA VAL A 5 -10.83 38.80 26.76
C VAL A 5 -11.05 38.32 25.34
N SER A 6 -10.08 38.63 24.48
CA SER A 6 -10.07 38.17 23.09
C SER A 6 -9.70 36.67 23.11
N PHE A 7 -10.68 35.80 22.88
CA PHE A 7 -10.43 34.38 22.68
C PHE A 7 -9.87 34.20 21.27
N LEU A 8 -8.57 33.91 21.19
CA LEU A 8 -7.93 33.50 19.93
C LEU A 8 -8.37 32.08 19.62
N VAL A 9 -9.36 31.93 18.74
CA VAL A 9 -9.72 30.60 18.21
C VAL A 9 -8.63 30.19 17.23
N VAL A 10 -7.72 29.31 17.68
CA VAL A 10 -6.74 28.64 16.80
C VAL A 10 -7.48 27.55 16.05
N LEU A 11 -7.85 27.82 14.81
CA LEU A 11 -8.34 26.80 13.89
C LEU A 11 -7.15 25.87 13.54
N PHE A 12 -7.11 24.70 14.13
CA PHE A 12 -6.27 23.62 13.63
C PHE A 12 -6.89 23.13 12.32
N VAL A 13 -6.36 23.58 11.19
CA VAL A 13 -6.62 22.94 9.90
C VAL A 13 -5.86 21.62 9.93
N THR A 14 -6.53 20.55 10.35
CA THR A 14 -6.03 19.20 10.14
C THR A 14 -6.03 18.96 8.64
N GLY A 15 -4.86 19.03 8.01
CA GLY A 15 -4.70 18.64 6.62
C GLY A 15 -5.15 17.18 6.47
N VAL A 16 -6.29 16.95 5.81
CA VAL A 16 -6.73 15.62 5.44
C VAL A 16 -5.69 15.10 4.43
N ALA A 17 -4.89 14.11 4.82
CA ALA A 17 -4.02 13.41 3.87
C ALA A 17 -4.90 12.86 2.75
N ASN A 18 -4.65 13.29 1.50
CA ASN A 18 -5.43 12.87 0.34
C ASN A 18 -5.27 11.36 0.13
N ALA A 19 -6.26 10.59 0.62
CA ALA A 19 -6.37 9.19 0.32
C ALA A 19 -7.01 9.03 -1.06
N MET A 20 -6.44 8.17 -1.91
CA MET A 20 -7.00 7.82 -3.21
C MET A 20 -7.62 6.45 -3.11
N PRO A 21 -8.95 6.30 -3.31
CA PRO A 21 -9.59 5.00 -3.33
C PRO A 21 -9.13 4.16 -4.53
N VAL A 22 -8.88 2.88 -4.29
CA VAL A 22 -8.61 1.88 -5.33
C VAL A 22 -9.50 0.66 -5.09
N VAL A 23 -10.11 0.16 -6.15
CA VAL A 23 -10.86 -1.11 -6.10
C VAL A 23 -9.93 -2.23 -6.50
N VAL A 24 -9.77 -3.23 -5.66
CA VAL A 24 -8.86 -4.36 -5.89
C VAL A 24 -9.42 -5.26 -7.00
N ASP A 25 -8.62 -5.51 -8.04
CA ASP A 25 -8.96 -6.44 -9.12
C ASP A 25 -8.35 -7.82 -8.90
N TYR A 26 -7.04 -7.90 -8.69
CA TYR A 26 -6.34 -9.17 -8.40
C TYR A 26 -4.99 -8.91 -7.74
N ILE A 27 -4.51 -9.91 -7.01
CA ILE A 27 -3.19 -9.87 -6.39
C ILE A 27 -2.17 -10.47 -7.35
N ILE A 28 -1.03 -9.78 -7.52
CA ILE A 28 0.08 -10.20 -8.39
C ILE A 28 1.07 -11.02 -7.58
N ASP A 29 1.57 -10.47 -6.47
CA ASP A 29 2.44 -11.14 -5.51
C ASP A 29 2.22 -10.58 -4.10
N GLY A 30 3.07 -10.91 -3.15
CA GLY A 30 2.88 -10.52 -1.74
C GLY A 30 2.90 -9.02 -1.47
N ASP A 31 3.44 -8.21 -2.37
CA ASP A 31 3.58 -6.76 -2.20
C ASP A 31 3.05 -5.92 -3.37
N THR A 32 2.37 -6.55 -4.33
CA THR A 32 1.88 -5.87 -5.53
C THR A 32 0.51 -6.40 -5.95
N PHE A 33 -0.40 -5.50 -6.28
CA PHE A 33 -1.72 -5.86 -6.78
C PHE A 33 -2.15 -4.93 -7.93
N ALA A 34 -3.13 -5.36 -8.70
CA ALA A 34 -3.79 -4.55 -9.69
C ALA A 34 -5.14 -4.06 -9.17
N GLY A 35 -5.48 -2.83 -9.51
CA GLY A 35 -6.75 -2.24 -9.13
C GLY A 35 -7.15 -1.10 -10.04
N ARG A 36 -8.33 -0.57 -9.81
CA ARG A 36 -8.89 0.55 -10.59
C ARG A 36 -9.03 1.78 -9.70
N VAL A 37 -8.50 2.89 -10.18
CA VAL A 37 -8.72 4.21 -9.59
C VAL A 37 -9.68 5.00 -10.48
N MET A 38 -10.53 5.82 -9.84
CA MET A 38 -11.44 6.70 -10.54
C MET A 38 -10.83 8.09 -10.63
N LEU A 39 -10.80 8.65 -11.83
CA LEU A 39 -10.40 10.03 -12.06
C LEU A 39 -11.58 10.99 -11.86
N ALA A 40 -11.28 12.31 -11.81
CA ALA A 40 -12.27 13.36 -11.55
C ALA A 40 -13.39 13.44 -12.61
N ASP A 41 -13.19 12.89 -13.81
CA ASP A 41 -14.15 12.83 -14.92
C ASP A 41 -14.92 11.50 -14.98
N ASP A 42 -14.94 10.72 -13.90
CA ASP A 42 -15.50 9.37 -13.79
C ASP A 42 -14.80 8.31 -14.67
N THR A 43 -13.66 8.63 -15.27
CA THR A 43 -12.84 7.66 -15.98
C THR A 43 -12.14 6.73 -14.99
N LYS A 44 -12.25 5.41 -15.22
CA LYS A 44 -11.53 4.40 -14.42
C LYS A 44 -10.24 4.02 -15.13
N ILE A 45 -9.13 4.05 -14.38
CA ILE A 45 -7.84 3.59 -14.88
C ILE A 45 -7.40 2.37 -14.08
N THR A 46 -6.91 1.35 -14.78
CA THR A 46 -6.24 0.21 -14.16
C THR A 46 -4.79 0.59 -13.85
N VAL A 47 -4.39 0.36 -12.60
CA VAL A 47 -3.02 0.59 -12.14
C VAL A 47 -2.49 -0.65 -11.43
N ARG A 48 -1.18 -0.85 -11.48
CA ARG A 48 -0.49 -1.77 -10.56
C ARG A 48 0.04 -0.96 -9.39
N VAL A 49 -0.22 -1.45 -8.19
CA VAL A 49 0.19 -0.81 -6.94
C VAL A 49 1.24 -1.67 -6.27
N ARG A 50 2.43 -1.12 -6.14
CA ARG A 50 3.50 -1.67 -5.31
C ARG A 50 3.35 -1.10 -3.90
N ILE A 51 3.15 -1.95 -2.91
CA ILE A 51 3.00 -1.53 -1.51
C ILE A 51 4.35 -1.03 -0.99
N ARG A 52 4.38 0.21 -0.50
CA ARG A 52 5.59 0.83 0.02
C ARG A 52 5.99 0.26 1.38
N ASN A 53 7.27 0.38 1.68
CA ASN A 53 7.91 0.07 2.96
C ASN A 53 7.96 -1.42 3.29
N VAL A 54 7.52 -2.29 2.41
CA VAL A 54 7.59 -3.74 2.56
C VAL A 54 8.20 -4.38 1.32
N ASP A 55 8.96 -5.44 1.53
CA ASP A 55 9.47 -6.32 0.49
C ASP A 55 9.09 -7.75 0.85
N THR A 56 8.51 -8.46 -0.09
CA THR A 56 8.12 -9.87 0.07
C THR A 56 8.95 -10.75 -0.87
N PRO A 57 9.09 -12.06 -0.56
CA PRO A 57 9.77 -12.99 -1.45
C PRO A 57 9.15 -13.02 -2.86
N GLU A 58 9.96 -13.36 -3.85
CA GLU A 58 9.55 -13.39 -5.26
C GLU A 58 8.89 -14.71 -5.63
N ILE A 59 7.77 -14.63 -6.35
CA ILE A 59 7.04 -15.82 -6.85
C ILE A 59 7.92 -16.65 -7.81
N HIS A 60 8.73 -15.95 -8.62
CA HIS A 60 9.73 -16.56 -9.49
C HIS A 60 11.11 -16.56 -8.84
N GLY A 61 11.17 -16.91 -7.57
CA GLY A 61 12.37 -16.84 -6.75
C GLY A 61 13.47 -17.81 -7.16
N ALA A 62 14.66 -17.59 -6.59
CA ALA A 62 15.88 -18.34 -6.92
C ALA A 62 15.96 -19.71 -6.24
N CYS A 63 15.08 -20.01 -5.27
CA CYS A 63 15.06 -21.27 -4.54
C CYS A 63 13.64 -21.62 -4.09
N GLU A 64 13.42 -22.89 -3.76
CA GLU A 64 12.10 -23.40 -3.36
C GLU A 64 11.56 -22.71 -2.11
N SER A 65 12.41 -22.38 -1.14
CA SER A 65 11.98 -21.69 0.07
C SER A 65 11.47 -20.27 -0.22
N GLU A 66 12.11 -19.55 -1.11
CA GLU A 66 11.66 -18.24 -1.55
C GLU A 66 10.29 -18.32 -2.24
N ILE A 67 10.13 -19.26 -3.17
CA ILE A 67 8.88 -19.47 -3.91
C ILE A 67 7.74 -19.83 -2.94
N ARG A 68 7.98 -20.72 -2.00
CA ARG A 68 7.00 -21.12 -0.98
C ARG A 68 6.59 -19.93 -0.12
N ASP A 69 7.55 -19.14 0.37
CA ASP A 69 7.29 -17.99 1.21
C ASP A 69 6.60 -16.86 0.42
N ALA A 70 6.94 -16.71 -0.86
CA ALA A 70 6.24 -15.78 -1.76
C ALA A 70 4.75 -16.14 -1.92
N ASN A 71 4.45 -17.42 -2.11
CA ASN A 71 3.07 -17.90 -2.22
C ASN A 71 2.29 -17.71 -0.91
N ARG A 72 2.93 -17.86 0.24
CA ARG A 72 2.31 -17.57 1.54
C ARG A 72 1.98 -16.08 1.70
N ALA A 73 2.92 -15.21 1.34
CA ALA A 73 2.70 -13.76 1.38
C ALA A 73 1.57 -13.34 0.42
N ARG A 74 1.55 -13.87 -0.79
CA ARG A 74 0.49 -13.63 -1.78
C ARG A 74 -0.87 -14.08 -1.26
N ALA A 75 -0.97 -15.29 -0.72
CA ALA A 75 -2.22 -15.82 -0.16
C ALA A 75 -2.73 -14.95 0.99
N ARG A 76 -1.84 -14.45 1.84
CA ARG A 76 -2.21 -13.52 2.91
C ARG A 76 -2.71 -12.19 2.36
N LEU A 77 -2.06 -11.64 1.35
CA LEU A 77 -2.50 -10.40 0.73
C LEU A 77 -3.88 -10.56 0.08
N GLU A 78 -4.16 -11.71 -0.54
CA GLU A 78 -5.50 -12.03 -1.08
C GLU A 78 -6.58 -12.00 0.00
N GLN A 79 -6.26 -12.40 1.22
CA GLN A 79 -7.19 -12.31 2.36
C GLN A 79 -7.37 -10.88 2.86
N LEU A 80 -6.27 -10.10 2.87
CA LEU A 80 -6.30 -8.71 3.34
C LEU A 80 -6.95 -7.77 2.32
N LEU A 81 -6.78 -8.05 1.04
CA LEU A 81 -7.27 -7.28 -0.10
C LEU A 81 -8.18 -8.15 -0.99
N PRO A 82 -9.38 -8.54 -0.54
CA PRO A 82 -10.28 -9.32 -1.38
C PRO A 82 -10.66 -8.58 -2.67
N ILE A 83 -10.87 -9.31 -3.75
CA ILE A 83 -11.34 -8.77 -5.03
C ILE A 83 -12.61 -7.94 -4.82
N GLY A 84 -12.65 -6.74 -5.38
CA GLY A 84 -13.76 -5.81 -5.26
C GLY A 84 -13.75 -4.96 -3.98
N LYS A 85 -12.84 -5.23 -3.05
CA LYS A 85 -12.66 -4.38 -1.86
C LYS A 85 -12.06 -3.04 -2.28
N THR A 86 -12.52 -1.97 -1.66
CA THR A 86 -11.92 -0.64 -1.81
C THR A 86 -10.87 -0.43 -0.72
N ALA A 87 -9.65 -0.12 -1.13
CA ALA A 87 -8.56 0.28 -0.25
C ALA A 87 -8.23 1.76 -0.45
N ASP A 88 -7.54 2.35 0.52
CA ASP A 88 -7.05 3.72 0.43
C ASP A 88 -5.55 3.73 0.15
N LEU A 89 -5.17 4.41 -0.94
CA LEU A 89 -3.77 4.66 -1.27
C LEU A 89 -3.34 5.98 -0.64
N ARG A 90 -2.21 5.96 0.07
CA ARG A 90 -1.61 7.16 0.70
C ARG A 90 -0.15 7.28 0.30
N GLN A 91 0.40 8.49 0.34
CA GLN A 91 1.80 8.78 0.00
C GLN A 91 2.22 8.17 -1.34
N ILE A 92 1.41 8.42 -2.35
CA ILE A 92 1.61 7.88 -3.70
C ILE A 92 2.85 8.47 -4.33
N LYS A 93 3.66 7.61 -4.95
CA LYS A 93 4.83 7.97 -5.75
C LYS A 93 4.77 7.28 -7.10
N ASP A 94 5.31 7.94 -8.11
CA ASP A 94 5.55 7.28 -9.40
C ASP A 94 6.59 6.17 -9.23
N ASP A 95 6.35 5.06 -9.89
CA ASP A 95 7.32 3.97 -10.00
C ASP A 95 8.15 4.15 -11.28
N LYS A 96 9.34 3.56 -11.29
CA LYS A 96 10.20 3.51 -12.48
C LYS A 96 9.60 2.68 -13.62
N TYR A 97 8.58 1.86 -13.35
CA TYR A 97 7.88 1.07 -14.35
C TYR A 97 6.58 1.75 -14.76
N LEU A 98 6.33 1.82 -16.06
CA LEU A 98 5.11 2.39 -16.61
C LEU A 98 3.87 1.63 -16.11
N GLY A 99 2.83 2.36 -15.70
CA GLY A 99 1.56 1.80 -15.23
C GLY A 99 1.61 1.21 -13.82
N ARG A 100 2.72 1.40 -13.09
CA ARG A 100 2.86 1.03 -11.68
C ARG A 100 3.09 2.28 -10.83
N ILE A 101 2.47 2.32 -9.67
CA ILE A 101 2.67 3.34 -8.65
C ILE A 101 3.09 2.68 -7.34
N ASP A 102 3.83 3.42 -6.53
CA ASP A 102 4.18 3.02 -5.17
C ASP A 102 3.28 3.77 -4.19
N ALA A 103 2.67 3.07 -3.26
CA ALA A 103 1.79 3.69 -2.28
C ALA A 103 1.77 2.92 -0.96
N LEU A 104 1.47 3.62 0.14
CA LEU A 104 0.95 2.98 1.34
C LEU A 104 -0.49 2.56 1.06
N VAL A 105 -0.89 1.40 1.56
CA VAL A 105 -2.21 0.81 1.33
C VAL A 105 -2.89 0.57 2.66
N PHE A 106 -4.08 1.15 2.83
CA PHE A 106 -4.85 1.06 4.07
C PHE A 106 -6.23 0.46 3.81
N ILE A 107 -6.67 -0.40 4.71
CA ILE A 107 -8.06 -0.83 4.84
C ILE A 107 -8.47 -0.66 6.30
N ASP A 108 -9.57 0.05 6.55
CA ASP A 108 -10.07 0.33 7.91
C ASP A 108 -8.96 0.93 8.81
N ASP A 109 -8.21 1.89 8.28
CA ASP A 109 -7.05 2.54 8.92
C ASP A 109 -5.91 1.60 9.31
N ARG A 110 -5.87 0.40 8.77
CA ARG A 110 -4.78 -0.56 8.98
C ARG A 110 -3.82 -0.53 7.80
N ASP A 111 -2.53 -0.31 8.09
CA ASP A 111 -1.44 -0.36 7.10
C ASP A 111 -1.18 -1.80 6.69
N ILE A 112 -1.50 -2.14 5.46
CA ILE A 112 -1.38 -3.52 4.94
C ILE A 112 0.09 -3.95 4.87
N GLY A 113 1.00 -3.07 4.46
CA GLY A 113 2.44 -3.39 4.44
C GLY A 113 2.97 -3.71 5.83
N GLN A 114 2.55 -2.96 6.85
CA GLN A 114 2.96 -3.22 8.22
C GLN A 114 2.43 -4.56 8.76
N ILE A 115 1.20 -4.94 8.38
CA ILE A 115 0.65 -6.26 8.74
C ILE A 115 1.52 -7.38 8.19
N LEU A 116 1.94 -7.28 6.92
CA LEU A 116 2.82 -8.28 6.31
C LEU A 116 4.17 -8.38 7.02
N ILE A 117 4.74 -7.26 7.45
CA ILE A 117 5.99 -7.22 8.23
C ILE A 117 5.78 -7.87 9.60
N ASP A 118 4.73 -7.49 10.32
CA ASP A 118 4.43 -8.00 11.66
C ASP A 118 4.18 -9.52 11.65
N GLU A 119 3.59 -10.04 10.60
CA GLU A 119 3.35 -11.48 10.40
C GLU A 119 4.57 -12.21 9.81
N LYS A 120 5.69 -11.53 9.59
CA LYS A 120 6.94 -12.07 9.04
C LYS A 120 6.79 -12.64 7.62
N LEU A 121 5.84 -12.12 6.86
CA LEU A 121 5.63 -12.45 5.45
C LEU A 121 6.39 -11.52 4.51
N GLY A 122 6.83 -10.39 5.02
CA GLY A 122 7.68 -9.42 4.36
C GLY A 122 8.68 -8.83 5.35
N ARG A 123 9.58 -8.02 4.83
CA ARG A 123 10.58 -7.28 5.61
C ARG A 123 10.49 -5.78 5.34
N PRO A 124 10.91 -4.93 6.29
CA PRO A 124 11.01 -3.50 6.03
C PRO A 124 11.90 -3.22 4.82
N TYR A 125 11.46 -2.30 3.97
CA TYR A 125 12.19 -1.92 2.76
C TYR A 125 11.93 -0.45 2.43
N SER A 126 13.01 0.31 2.23
CA SER A 126 12.93 1.75 1.97
C SER A 126 13.44 2.14 0.57
N GLY A 127 13.60 1.18 -0.32
CA GLY A 127 14.19 1.37 -1.65
C GLY A 127 15.66 0.93 -1.71
N GLY A 128 16.23 0.98 -2.90
CA GLY A 128 17.63 0.62 -3.15
C GLY A 128 17.83 -0.89 -3.35
N ARG A 129 19.02 -1.37 -2.96
CA ARG A 129 19.39 -2.77 -3.12
C ARG A 129 18.52 -3.68 -2.25
N ARG A 130 18.04 -4.75 -2.84
CA ARG A 130 17.31 -5.83 -2.16
C ARG A 130 18.25 -6.99 -1.88
N ASP A 131 18.23 -7.47 -0.63
CA ASP A 131 18.93 -8.70 -0.27
C ASP A 131 18.20 -9.92 -0.84
N GLY A 132 18.94 -11.02 -1.04
CA GLY A 132 18.32 -12.29 -1.43
C GLY A 132 17.45 -12.88 -0.33
N TRP A 133 16.57 -13.81 -0.70
CA TRP A 133 15.68 -14.55 0.19
C TRP A 133 16.13 -15.99 0.42
N CYS A 134 17.07 -16.45 -0.38
CA CYS A 134 17.64 -17.81 -0.27
C CYS A 134 18.83 -17.84 0.69
N LYS A 135 18.92 -18.87 1.48
CA LYS A 135 20.04 -19.12 2.40
C LYS A 135 21.07 -20.04 1.76
#